data_35d5e4eebdd3bb1c224030249a7d6afa
#
_entry.id   35d5e4eebdd3bb1c224030249a7d6afa
#
_cell.length_a   1.000
_cell.length_b   1.000
_cell.length_c   1.000
_cell.angle_alpha   90.00
_cell.angle_beta   90.00
_cell.angle_gamma   90.00
#
_symmetry.space_group_name_H-M   'P 1'
#
loop_
_entity.id
_entity.type
_entity.pdbx_description
1 polymer ?
#
loop_
_entity_poly.entity_id
_entity_poly.type
_entity_poly.pdbx_seq_one_letter_code
_entity_poly.pdbx_strand_id
1 'polypeptide(L)'
;ALLIGAFMQRHPECRVSLHVQNTAHIVQQVAQSEIDLGLIEGECQHPDIEVRPWVEDQLVVFCAPQHPLASHGQASLEALTREAWILREQGSGTRLTFDRAMRHHAQPLNIRLELEHTEAIKRAVESGLGIGCISRLALRDAFRRGSLVALETPELDLRRQFYFIWHK
;
A
#
# COMPACT_ATOMS: atom_id res chain seq x y z
N ALA A 1 -8.51 13.68 5.58
CA ALA A 1 -8.50 15.11 5.98
C ALA A 1 -9.90 15.68 6.17
N LEU A 2 -10.83 15.43 5.24
CA LEU A 2 -12.20 15.95 5.35
C LEU A 2 -12.94 15.43 6.58
N LEU A 3 -12.76 14.14 6.93
CA LEU A 3 -13.38 13.56 8.12
C LEU A 3 -12.87 14.18 9.41
N ILE A 4 -11.56 14.43 9.47
CA ILE A 4 -10.93 15.07 10.64
C ILE A 4 -11.43 16.49 10.78
N GLY A 5 -11.53 17.24 9.69
CA GLY A 5 -12.07 18.57 9.69
C GLY A 5 -13.51 18.63 10.20
N ALA A 6 -14.36 17.72 9.72
CA ALA A 6 -15.75 17.62 10.17
C ALA A 6 -15.85 17.29 11.67
N PHE A 7 -15.00 16.38 12.15
CA PHE A 7 -14.94 16.03 13.56
C PHE A 7 -14.54 17.22 14.42
N MET A 8 -13.52 17.97 14.01
CA MET A 8 -13.04 19.14 14.76
C MET A 8 -14.10 20.24 14.82
N GLN A 9 -14.91 20.39 13.77
CA GLN A 9 -16.03 21.35 13.77
C GLN A 9 -17.12 20.96 14.77
N ARG A 10 -17.40 19.66 14.91
CA ARG A 10 -18.40 19.16 15.84
C ARG A 10 -17.89 19.13 17.29
N HIS A 11 -16.60 18.99 17.46
CA HIS A 11 -15.96 18.84 18.76
C HIS A 11 -14.80 19.82 18.91
N PRO A 12 -15.09 21.14 18.99
CA PRO A 12 -14.02 22.15 19.05
C PRO A 12 -13.16 22.07 20.30
N GLU A 13 -13.63 21.39 21.35
CA GLU A 13 -12.88 21.15 22.57
C GLU A 13 -11.79 20.08 22.39
N CYS A 14 -11.87 19.26 21.35
CA CYS A 14 -10.91 18.19 21.09
C CYS A 14 -9.75 18.71 20.23
N ARG A 15 -8.53 18.34 20.59
CA ARG A 15 -7.35 18.54 19.75
C ARG A 15 -7.06 17.28 18.98
N VAL A 16 -6.86 17.41 17.66
CA VAL A 16 -6.50 16.30 16.81
C VAL A 16 -5.11 16.57 16.23
N SER A 17 -4.22 15.60 16.44
CA SER A 17 -2.88 15.60 15.85
C SER A 17 -2.76 14.39 14.92
N LEU A 18 -2.41 14.61 13.66
CA LEU A 18 -2.29 13.55 12.68
C LEU A 18 -0.82 13.26 12.36
N HIS A 19 -0.43 11.99 12.54
CA HIS A 19 0.90 11.50 12.21
C HIS A 19 0.79 10.47 11.10
N VAL A 20 1.55 10.67 10.03
CA VAL A 20 1.54 9.75 8.89
C VAL A 20 2.87 9.01 8.83
N GLN A 21 2.82 7.70 9.06
CA GLN A 21 3.98 6.82 9.03
C GLN A 21 3.56 5.45 8.49
N ASN A 22 4.52 4.55 8.29
CA ASN A 22 4.16 3.21 7.84
C ASN A 22 3.54 2.38 8.97
N THR A 23 2.95 1.25 8.60
CA THR A 23 2.22 0.39 9.53
C THR A 23 3.05 -0.03 10.73
N ALA A 24 4.31 -0.42 10.53
CA ALA A 24 5.16 -0.87 11.63
C ALA A 24 5.38 0.22 12.68
N HIS A 25 5.62 1.45 12.23
CA HIS A 25 5.80 2.59 13.13
C HIS A 25 4.51 2.94 13.87
N ILE A 26 3.37 2.92 13.18
CA ILE A 26 2.06 3.20 13.80
C ILE A 26 1.74 2.16 14.87
N VAL A 27 1.95 0.88 14.58
CA VAL A 27 1.73 -0.20 15.55
C VAL A 27 2.60 0.00 16.80
N GLN A 28 3.87 0.34 16.61
CA GLN A 28 4.77 0.60 17.73
C GLN A 28 4.30 1.77 18.57
N GLN A 29 3.90 2.88 17.96
CA GLN A 29 3.43 4.07 18.67
C GLN A 29 2.13 3.80 19.43
N VAL A 30 1.22 3.00 18.88
CA VAL A 30 0.01 2.58 19.61
C VAL A 30 0.38 1.68 20.78
N ALA A 31 1.27 0.71 20.58
CA ALA A 31 1.70 -0.21 21.63
C ALA A 31 2.37 0.53 22.81
N GLN A 32 3.07 1.61 22.52
CA GLN A 32 3.75 2.44 23.53
C GLN A 32 2.86 3.56 24.07
N SER A 33 1.60 3.61 23.70
CA SER A 33 0.64 4.64 24.08
C SER A 33 1.06 6.07 23.69
N GLU A 34 1.86 6.19 22.65
CA GLU A 34 2.28 7.50 22.10
C GLU A 34 1.18 8.14 21.26
N ILE A 35 0.31 7.33 20.66
CA ILE A 35 -0.87 7.78 19.91
C ILE A 35 -2.09 6.99 20.38
N ASP A 36 -3.26 7.60 20.30
CA ASP A 36 -4.50 7.06 20.82
C ASP A 36 -5.17 6.07 19.88
N LEU A 37 -5.10 6.35 18.58
CA LEU A 37 -5.78 5.57 17.54
C LEU A 37 -4.89 5.47 16.32
N GLY A 38 -4.75 4.28 15.78
CA GLY A 38 -4.04 4.03 14.54
C GLY A 38 -4.96 3.56 13.43
N LEU A 39 -4.66 3.94 12.22
CA LEU A 39 -5.24 3.40 11.00
C LEU A 39 -4.11 2.71 10.25
N ILE A 40 -4.24 1.41 10.02
CA ILE A 40 -3.18 0.64 9.39
C ILE A 40 -3.66 -0.14 8.17
N GLU A 41 -2.72 -0.42 7.31
CA GLU A 41 -2.93 -1.12 6.04
C GLU A 41 -2.42 -2.55 6.16
N GLY A 42 -3.29 -3.47 6.62
CA GLY A 42 -2.95 -4.86 6.78
C GLY A 42 -3.01 -5.33 8.23
N GLU A 43 -2.65 -6.57 8.45
CA GLU A 43 -2.83 -7.22 9.73
C GLU A 43 -1.84 -6.74 10.79
N CYS A 44 -2.33 -6.75 12.02
CA CYS A 44 -1.53 -6.49 13.20
C CYS A 44 -1.83 -7.58 14.24
N GLN A 45 -0.77 -8.16 14.79
CA GLN A 45 -0.88 -9.12 15.89
C GLN A 45 0.03 -8.63 17.01
N HIS A 46 -0.59 -8.07 18.05
CA HIS A 46 0.13 -7.60 19.23
C HIS A 46 -0.77 -7.81 20.44
N PRO A 47 -0.23 -8.37 21.56
CA PRO A 47 -1.07 -8.72 22.72
C PRO A 47 -1.74 -7.52 23.37
N ASP A 48 -1.17 -6.33 23.26
CA ASP A 48 -1.67 -5.12 23.93
C ASP A 48 -2.53 -4.24 23.02
N ILE A 49 -2.79 -4.68 21.77
CA ILE A 49 -3.51 -3.89 20.77
C ILE A 49 -4.83 -4.54 20.42
N GLU A 50 -5.90 -3.73 20.49
CA GLU A 50 -7.19 -4.08 19.88
C GLU A 50 -7.14 -3.73 18.40
N VAL A 51 -7.69 -4.61 17.57
CA VAL A 51 -7.72 -4.46 16.11
C VAL A 51 -9.17 -4.61 15.64
N ARG A 52 -9.66 -3.63 14.90
CA ARG A 52 -11.01 -3.65 14.34
C ARG A 52 -10.97 -3.44 12.84
N PRO A 53 -11.57 -4.34 12.03
CA PRO A 53 -11.67 -4.13 10.58
C PRO A 53 -12.45 -2.85 10.24
N TRP A 54 -12.00 -2.16 9.21
CA TRP A 54 -12.65 -0.94 8.73
C TRP A 54 -13.17 -1.11 7.31
N VAL A 55 -12.30 -1.12 6.30
CA VAL A 55 -12.70 -1.26 4.90
C VAL A 55 -11.75 -2.21 4.18
N GLU A 56 -12.27 -2.85 3.14
CA GLU A 56 -11.47 -3.65 2.24
C GLU A 56 -10.75 -2.79 1.22
N ASP A 57 -9.59 -3.25 0.79
CA ASP A 57 -8.78 -2.63 -0.24
C ASP A 57 -8.18 -3.72 -1.13
N GLN A 58 -7.60 -3.30 -2.24
CA GLN A 58 -6.92 -4.18 -3.16
C GLN A 58 -5.68 -3.48 -3.70
N LEU A 59 -4.56 -4.19 -3.69
CA LEU A 59 -3.37 -3.75 -4.40
C LEU A 59 -3.51 -4.08 -5.88
N VAL A 60 -2.86 -3.26 -6.69
CA VAL A 60 -2.83 -3.42 -8.14
C VAL A 60 -1.39 -3.32 -8.62
N VAL A 61 -0.97 -4.27 -9.44
CA VAL A 61 0.28 -4.17 -10.18
C VAL A 61 0.06 -3.21 -11.34
N PHE A 62 1.00 -2.31 -11.56
CA PHE A 62 0.85 -1.27 -12.58
C PHE A 62 2.17 -0.95 -13.23
N CYS A 63 2.10 -0.38 -14.42
CA CYS A 63 3.27 -0.04 -15.23
C CYS A 63 3.03 1.26 -16.02
N ALA A 64 4.09 1.74 -16.65
CA ALA A 64 3.99 2.86 -17.60
C ALA A 64 3.22 2.43 -18.84
N PRO A 65 2.54 3.37 -19.54
CA PRO A 65 1.79 3.03 -20.76
C PRO A 65 2.65 2.44 -21.87
N GLN A 66 3.92 2.81 -21.93
CA GLN A 66 4.86 2.30 -22.95
C GLN A 66 5.56 1.00 -22.54
N HIS A 67 5.29 0.49 -21.35
CA HIS A 67 5.86 -0.78 -20.91
C HIS A 67 5.34 -1.93 -21.77
N PRO A 68 6.17 -2.94 -22.11
CA PRO A 68 5.73 -4.06 -22.95
C PRO A 68 4.50 -4.80 -22.42
N LEU A 69 4.34 -4.93 -21.11
CA LEU A 69 3.19 -5.60 -20.50
C LEU A 69 1.89 -4.78 -20.60
N ALA A 70 1.98 -3.47 -20.83
CA ALA A 70 0.80 -2.61 -20.87
C ALA A 70 -0.17 -3.00 -22.00
N SER A 71 0.34 -3.43 -23.14
CA SER A 71 -0.49 -3.83 -24.29
C SER A 71 -1.30 -5.10 -24.02
N HIS A 72 -0.84 -5.94 -23.12
CA HIS A 72 -1.55 -7.17 -22.73
C HIS A 72 -2.58 -6.93 -21.63
N GLY A 73 -2.38 -5.90 -20.81
CA GLY A 73 -3.26 -5.61 -19.67
C GLY A 73 -3.27 -6.68 -18.59
N GLN A 74 -2.46 -7.71 -18.72
CA GLN A 74 -2.42 -8.87 -17.85
C GLN A 74 -1.00 -9.42 -17.82
N ALA A 75 -0.59 -9.95 -16.68
CA ALA A 75 0.71 -10.57 -16.53
C ALA A 75 0.62 -11.86 -15.70
N SER A 76 1.31 -12.90 -16.15
CA SER A 76 1.49 -14.12 -15.38
C SER A 76 2.50 -13.90 -14.28
N LEU A 77 2.48 -14.78 -13.28
CA LEU A 77 3.48 -14.76 -12.21
C LEU A 77 4.90 -14.86 -12.78
N GLU A 78 5.09 -15.72 -13.76
CA GLU A 78 6.38 -15.88 -14.43
C GLU A 78 6.86 -14.57 -15.08
N ALA A 79 5.98 -13.86 -15.79
CA ALA A 79 6.31 -12.58 -16.40
C ALA A 79 6.67 -11.53 -15.34
N LEU A 80 5.94 -11.50 -14.24
CA LEU A 80 6.18 -10.55 -13.14
C LEU A 80 7.55 -10.75 -12.50
N THR A 81 8.02 -11.99 -12.40
CA THR A 81 9.30 -12.31 -11.79
C THR A 81 10.50 -11.87 -12.60
N ARG A 82 10.30 -11.59 -13.89
CA ARG A 82 11.35 -11.11 -14.78
C ARG A 82 11.48 -9.59 -14.80
N GLU A 83 10.54 -8.89 -14.15
CA GLU A 83 10.49 -7.44 -14.19
C GLU A 83 11.35 -6.81 -13.08
N ALA A 84 11.77 -5.57 -13.32
CA ALA A 84 12.32 -4.71 -12.27
C ALA A 84 11.16 -4.12 -11.47
N TRP A 85 11.28 -4.13 -10.15
CA TRP A 85 10.23 -3.69 -9.24
C TRP A 85 10.60 -2.42 -8.50
N ILE A 86 9.61 -1.57 -8.34
CA ILE A 86 9.66 -0.38 -7.48
C ILE A 86 8.64 -0.63 -6.35
N LEU A 87 9.13 -0.86 -5.16
CA LEU A 87 8.29 -1.28 -4.04
C LEU A 87 8.40 -0.30 -2.86
N ARG A 88 7.41 -0.38 -1.98
CA ARG A 88 7.48 0.29 -0.69
C ARG A 88 8.56 -0.36 0.18
N GLU A 89 8.98 0.37 1.17
CA GLU A 89 9.99 -0.08 2.13
C GLU A 89 9.48 -1.20 3.06
N GLN A 90 10.38 -1.91 3.71
CA GLN A 90 10.02 -2.85 4.76
C GLN A 90 9.35 -2.11 5.92
N GLY A 91 8.33 -2.72 6.52
CA GLY A 91 7.48 -2.09 7.53
C GLY A 91 6.21 -1.46 6.98
N SER A 92 6.12 -1.29 5.67
CA SER A 92 4.89 -0.87 4.99
C SER A 92 3.88 -2.00 4.97
N GLY A 93 2.63 -1.69 5.27
CA GLY A 93 1.53 -2.64 5.11
C GLY A 93 1.32 -3.06 3.66
N THR A 94 1.50 -2.14 2.73
CA THR A 94 1.48 -2.43 1.29
C THR A 94 2.57 -3.43 0.91
N ARG A 95 3.79 -3.23 1.41
CA ARG A 95 4.90 -4.16 1.15
C ARG A 95 4.61 -5.55 1.72
N LEU A 96 4.06 -5.62 2.91
CA LEU A 96 3.73 -6.90 3.54
C LEU A 96 2.69 -7.68 2.73
N THR A 97 1.65 -7.01 2.26
CA THR A 97 0.61 -7.64 1.43
C THR A 97 1.20 -8.17 0.12
N PHE A 98 2.05 -7.36 -0.53
CA PHE A 98 2.74 -7.77 -1.75
C PHE A 98 3.66 -8.98 -1.50
N ASP A 99 4.49 -8.93 -0.47
CA ASP A 99 5.41 -10.02 -0.16
C ASP A 99 4.65 -11.32 0.14
N ARG A 100 3.53 -11.26 0.85
CA ARG A 100 2.66 -12.43 1.09
C ARG A 100 2.10 -13.00 -0.18
N ALA A 101 1.65 -12.17 -1.10
CA ALA A 101 1.12 -12.62 -2.38
C ALA A 101 2.19 -13.33 -3.23
N MET A 102 3.44 -12.89 -3.09
CA MET A 102 4.57 -13.41 -3.87
C MET A 102 5.34 -14.54 -3.19
N ARG A 103 4.97 -14.93 -1.96
CA ARG A 103 5.80 -15.83 -1.15
C ARG A 103 5.99 -17.24 -1.74
N HIS A 104 5.08 -17.69 -2.61
CA HIS A 104 5.19 -19.00 -3.23
C HIS A 104 6.13 -19.00 -4.44
N HIS A 105 6.69 -17.85 -4.74
CA HIS A 105 7.63 -17.73 -5.82
C HIS A 105 9.04 -18.06 -5.34
N ALA A 106 9.72 -18.98 -6.03
CA ALA A 106 10.98 -19.56 -5.58
C ALA A 106 12.21 -18.70 -5.86
N GLN A 107 12.10 -17.71 -6.76
CA GLN A 107 13.24 -16.88 -7.17
C GLN A 107 13.15 -15.48 -6.56
N PRO A 108 14.29 -14.90 -6.15
CA PRO A 108 14.27 -13.52 -5.66
C PRO A 108 13.86 -12.54 -6.76
N LEU A 109 13.06 -11.55 -6.40
CA LEU A 109 12.66 -10.49 -7.30
C LEU A 109 13.81 -9.49 -7.49
N ASN A 110 13.86 -8.89 -8.67
CA ASN A 110 14.73 -7.75 -8.92
C ASN A 110 14.09 -6.48 -8.38
N ILE A 111 14.35 -6.15 -7.11
CA ILE A 111 13.86 -4.92 -6.50
C ILE A 111 14.84 -3.81 -6.81
N ARG A 112 14.50 -2.99 -7.78
CA ARG A 112 15.36 -1.92 -8.25
C ARG A 112 15.40 -0.73 -7.31
N LEU A 113 14.23 -0.36 -6.73
CA LEU A 113 14.11 0.73 -5.77
C LEU A 113 13.14 0.36 -4.66
N GLU A 114 13.46 0.77 -3.44
CA GLU A 114 12.54 0.77 -2.32
C GLU A 114 12.32 2.21 -1.89
N LEU A 115 11.06 2.66 -1.89
CA LEU A 115 10.70 4.05 -1.64
C LEU A 115 9.65 4.13 -0.53
N GLU A 116 9.74 5.14 0.28
CA GLU A 116 8.85 5.32 1.44
C GLU A 116 7.56 6.06 1.11
N HIS A 117 7.44 6.60 -0.11
CA HIS A 117 6.29 7.42 -0.49
C HIS A 117 5.61 6.87 -1.75
N THR A 118 4.31 6.70 -1.66
CA THR A 118 3.48 6.21 -2.76
C THR A 118 3.60 7.07 -4.02
N GLU A 119 3.62 8.39 -3.88
CA GLU A 119 3.76 9.28 -5.02
C GLU A 119 5.13 9.13 -5.72
N ALA A 120 6.19 8.89 -4.95
CA ALA A 120 7.52 8.64 -5.52
C ALA A 120 7.54 7.34 -6.32
N ILE A 121 6.85 6.30 -5.84
CA ILE A 121 6.72 5.03 -6.58
C ILE A 121 6.01 5.26 -7.91
N LYS A 122 4.89 5.98 -7.90
CA LYS A 122 4.13 6.27 -9.11
C LYS A 122 5.00 6.98 -10.15
N ARG A 123 5.76 7.98 -9.73
CA ARG A 123 6.66 8.72 -10.64
C ARG A 123 7.78 7.84 -11.18
N ALA A 124 8.38 7.01 -10.36
CA ALA A 124 9.43 6.09 -10.79
C ALA A 124 8.91 5.09 -11.84
N VAL A 125 7.72 4.55 -11.61
CA VAL A 125 7.08 3.63 -12.57
C VAL A 125 6.73 4.37 -13.87
N GLU A 126 6.16 5.55 -13.77
CA GLU A 126 5.81 6.37 -14.94
C GLU A 126 7.03 6.67 -15.80
N SER A 127 8.19 6.87 -15.19
CA SER A 127 9.44 7.14 -15.92
C SER A 127 10.08 5.89 -16.52
N GLY A 128 9.50 4.72 -16.32
CA GLY A 128 9.96 3.47 -16.94
C GLY A 128 11.04 2.73 -16.17
N LEU A 129 11.26 3.05 -14.90
CA LEU A 129 12.29 2.37 -14.09
C LEU A 129 11.92 0.95 -13.66
N GLY A 130 10.64 0.60 -13.75
CA GLY A 130 10.15 -0.71 -13.36
C GLY A 130 8.64 -0.70 -13.22
N ILE A 131 8.09 -1.78 -12.68
CA ILE A 131 6.67 -1.90 -12.35
C ILE A 131 6.47 -1.76 -10.84
N GLY A 132 5.25 -1.43 -10.43
CA GLY A 132 4.93 -1.23 -9.03
C GLY A 132 3.69 -1.98 -8.61
N CYS A 133 3.45 -1.98 -7.28
CA CYS A 133 2.25 -2.57 -6.69
C CYS A 133 1.84 -1.75 -5.48
N ILE A 134 0.73 -1.02 -5.59
CA ILE A 134 0.19 -0.18 -4.52
C ILE A 134 -1.33 -0.26 -4.52
N SER A 135 -1.96 0.40 -3.54
CA SER A 135 -3.42 0.44 -3.46
C SER A 135 -4.05 1.03 -4.72
N ARG A 136 -5.12 0.40 -5.18
CA ARG A 136 -5.92 0.93 -6.30
C ARG A 136 -6.42 2.34 -6.04
N LEU A 137 -6.63 2.70 -4.77
CA LEU A 137 -7.12 4.02 -4.40
C LEU A 137 -6.11 5.12 -4.75
N ALA A 138 -4.82 4.82 -4.67
CA ALA A 138 -3.77 5.76 -5.01
C ALA A 138 -3.54 5.88 -6.53
N LEU A 139 -4.10 4.96 -7.31
CA LEU A 139 -3.89 4.88 -8.76
C LEU A 139 -5.07 5.40 -9.59
N ARG A 140 -6.21 5.66 -8.95
CA ARG A 140 -7.45 6.01 -9.66
C ARG A 140 -7.26 7.13 -10.67
N ASP A 141 -6.67 8.24 -10.26
CA ASP A 141 -6.49 9.39 -11.13
C ASP A 141 -5.48 9.14 -12.24
N ALA A 142 -4.39 8.43 -11.92
CA ALA A 142 -3.37 8.07 -12.91
C ALA A 142 -3.94 7.15 -13.99
N PHE A 143 -4.77 6.19 -13.61
CA PHE A 143 -5.44 5.31 -14.57
C PHE A 143 -6.43 6.07 -15.44
N ARG A 144 -7.18 7.00 -14.85
CA ARG A 144 -8.12 7.84 -15.58
C ARG A 144 -7.41 8.72 -16.61
N ARG A 145 -6.28 9.31 -16.26
CA ARG A 145 -5.49 10.14 -17.15
C ARG A 145 -4.70 9.34 -18.18
N GLY A 146 -4.55 8.03 -17.97
CA GLY A 146 -3.73 7.19 -18.81
C GLY A 146 -2.23 7.33 -18.61
N SER A 147 -1.79 7.95 -17.52
CA SER A 147 -0.36 8.09 -17.19
C SER A 147 0.24 6.81 -16.64
N LEU A 148 -0.59 5.91 -16.09
CA LEU A 148 -0.22 4.58 -15.63
C LEU A 148 -1.28 3.59 -16.10
N VAL A 149 -0.90 2.32 -16.23
CA VAL A 149 -1.76 1.24 -16.71
C VAL A 149 -1.79 0.12 -15.68
N ALA A 150 -3.00 -0.35 -15.36
CA ALA A 150 -3.19 -1.50 -14.49
C ALA A 150 -2.85 -2.79 -15.23
N LEU A 151 -2.22 -3.72 -14.53
CA LEU A 151 -2.00 -5.08 -14.99
C LEU A 151 -2.84 -6.04 -14.16
N GLU A 152 -3.69 -6.85 -14.81
CA GLU A 152 -4.37 -7.93 -14.12
C GLU A 152 -3.38 -9.04 -13.79
N THR A 153 -3.45 -9.53 -12.58
CA THR A 153 -2.55 -10.57 -12.08
C THR A 153 -3.36 -11.69 -11.45
N PRO A 154 -4.01 -12.54 -12.27
CA PRO A 154 -4.98 -13.52 -11.77
C PRO A 154 -4.37 -14.57 -10.83
N GLU A 155 -3.06 -14.77 -10.87
CA GLU A 155 -2.38 -15.73 -10.00
C GLU A 155 -2.06 -15.18 -8.61
N LEU A 156 -2.29 -13.87 -8.38
CA LEU A 156 -1.98 -13.23 -7.11
C LEU A 156 -3.26 -12.83 -6.38
N ASP A 157 -3.28 -13.05 -5.06
CA ASP A 157 -4.30 -12.48 -4.20
C ASP A 157 -3.76 -11.21 -3.55
N LEU A 158 -4.19 -10.07 -4.06
CA LEU A 158 -3.73 -8.75 -3.63
C LEU A 158 -4.78 -8.01 -2.81
N ARG A 159 -5.81 -8.72 -2.33
CA ARG A 159 -6.83 -8.15 -1.45
C ARG A 159 -6.24 -7.94 -0.07
N ARG A 160 -6.68 -6.89 0.60
CA ARG A 160 -6.30 -6.61 1.96
C ARG A 160 -7.42 -5.90 2.71
N GLN A 161 -7.24 -5.74 4.02
CA GLN A 161 -8.16 -5.08 4.92
C GLN A 161 -7.43 -3.92 5.59
N PHE A 162 -8.10 -2.77 5.71
CA PHE A 162 -7.65 -1.69 6.59
C PHE A 162 -8.26 -1.88 7.97
N TYR A 163 -7.52 -1.49 9.00
CA TYR A 163 -7.92 -1.68 10.38
C TYR A 163 -7.76 -0.41 11.19
N PHE A 164 -8.65 -0.25 12.17
CA PHE A 164 -8.42 0.63 13.30
C PHE A 164 -7.70 -0.17 14.38
N ILE A 165 -6.74 0.47 15.04
CA ILE A 165 -6.04 -0.14 16.18
C ILE A 165 -5.95 0.87 17.32
N TRP A 166 -5.99 0.35 18.55
CA TRP A 166 -5.76 1.14 19.77
C TRP A 166 -5.21 0.24 20.88
N HIS A 167 -4.60 0.86 21.88
CA HIS A 167 -4.08 0.13 23.03
C HIS A 167 -5.24 -0.36 23.91
N LYS A 168 -5.18 -1.59 24.36
CA LYS A 168 -6.17 -2.19 25.27
C LYS A 168 -6.30 -1.47 26.59
#